data_e7414441b29851c9c41d5980c7bff0a2
#
_entry.id   e7414441b29851c9c41d5980c7bff0a2
#
_cell.length_a   1.000
_cell.length_b   1.000
_cell.length_c   1.000
_cell.angle_alpha   90.00
_cell.angle_beta   90.00
_cell.angle_gamma   90.00
#
_symmetry.space_group_name_H-M   'P 1'
#
loop_
_entity.id
_entity.type
_entity.pdbx_description
1 polymer ?
#
loop_
_entity_poly.entity_id
_entity_poly.type
_entity_poly.pdbx_seq_one_letter_code
_entity_poly.pdbx_strand_id
1 'polypeptide(L)'
;MEPFISFEKVTKTYRMGEVDIRALDGVDFFVNKGEFAIVVGPSGAGKSTILNVLGGMDGPSSGKIMVDGHCVSGFTKKQLTAYRRSDIGFVFQFYNLVQNLTAKENVELASEICENPLDAGETLDRVGLSDRKDNFPAQLSGGEQQRVAIARALAKNPKLLLCDEPTGALDYNTGKTILKLLQDTCRETGMTV
;
A
#
# COMPACT_ATOMS: atom_id res chain seq x y z
N MET A 1 17.71 -17.10 -6.24
CA MET A 1 17.35 -15.69 -6.49
C MET A 1 17.17 -15.02 -5.13
N GLU A 2 17.65 -13.81 -4.98
CA GLU A 2 17.39 -13.07 -3.74
C GLU A 2 15.91 -12.65 -3.71
N PRO A 3 15.25 -12.73 -2.54
CA PRO A 3 13.87 -12.33 -2.40
C PRO A 3 13.71 -10.81 -2.64
N PHE A 4 12.54 -10.39 -3.14
CA PHE A 4 12.23 -8.98 -3.35
C PHE A 4 12.06 -8.23 -2.02
N ILE A 5 11.42 -8.88 -1.04
CA ILE A 5 11.31 -8.41 0.34
C ILE A 5 11.92 -9.45 1.26
N SER A 6 12.75 -9.04 2.24
CA SER A 6 13.11 -9.88 3.39
C SER A 6 13.05 -9.11 4.70
N PHE A 7 12.54 -9.78 5.72
CA PHE A 7 12.56 -9.38 7.12
C PHE A 7 13.49 -10.33 7.87
N GLU A 8 14.47 -9.79 8.60
CA GLU A 8 15.44 -10.55 9.37
C GLU A 8 15.39 -10.07 10.82
N LYS A 9 14.82 -10.88 11.71
CA LYS A 9 14.65 -10.64 13.16
C LYS A 9 14.12 -9.24 13.47
N VAL A 10 13.10 -8.81 12.71
CA VAL A 10 12.56 -7.46 12.84
C VAL A 10 11.72 -7.36 14.10
N THR A 11 12.05 -6.37 14.94
CA THR A 11 11.26 -6.02 16.12
C THR A 11 10.69 -4.61 15.98
N LYS A 12 9.51 -4.39 16.58
CA LYS A 12 8.95 -3.05 16.76
C LYS A 12 8.30 -2.95 18.11
N THR A 13 8.78 -2.01 18.91
CA THR A 13 8.23 -1.69 20.22
C THR A 13 7.74 -0.25 20.23
N TYR A 14 6.52 -0.03 20.67
CA TYR A 14 5.94 1.27 20.93
C TYR A 14 5.94 1.55 22.44
N ARG A 15 6.44 2.71 22.84
CA ARG A 15 6.39 3.14 24.22
C ARG A 15 5.17 4.02 24.46
N MET A 16 4.26 3.56 25.31
CA MET A 16 3.06 4.30 25.72
C MET A 16 3.15 4.61 27.23
N GLY A 17 3.70 5.79 27.54
CA GLY A 17 4.00 6.15 28.92
C GLY A 17 5.07 5.24 29.52
N GLU A 18 4.70 4.46 30.53
CA GLU A 18 5.59 3.48 31.21
C GLU A 18 5.47 2.05 30.63
N VAL A 19 4.57 1.83 29.65
CA VAL A 19 4.31 0.50 29.09
C VAL A 19 4.95 0.40 27.71
N ASP A 20 5.73 -0.67 27.51
CA ASP A 20 6.28 -1.03 26.22
C ASP A 20 5.39 -2.09 25.55
N ILE A 21 4.83 -1.75 24.40
CA ILE A 21 4.02 -2.65 23.57
C ILE A 21 4.89 -3.17 22.43
N ARG A 22 5.21 -4.47 22.47
CA ARG A 22 5.96 -5.13 21.41
C ARG A 22 5.01 -5.56 20.29
N ALA A 23 4.93 -4.73 19.23
CA ALA A 23 4.06 -4.97 18.10
C ALA A 23 4.64 -5.99 17.09
N LEU A 24 5.97 -6.06 16.96
CA LEU A 24 6.70 -7.10 16.23
C LEU A 24 7.79 -7.66 17.14
N ASP A 25 7.94 -8.99 17.15
CA ASP A 25 8.88 -9.70 18.02
C ASP A 25 9.74 -10.70 17.23
N GLY A 26 10.83 -10.22 16.65
CA GLY A 26 11.78 -11.05 15.92
C GLY A 26 11.18 -11.68 14.65
N VAL A 27 10.47 -10.92 13.87
CA VAL A 27 9.74 -11.41 12.68
C VAL A 27 10.71 -11.71 11.55
N ASP A 28 10.61 -12.92 10.98
CA ASP A 28 11.37 -13.39 9.81
C ASP A 28 10.40 -13.85 8.73
N PHE A 29 10.49 -13.28 7.52
CA PHE A 29 9.80 -13.77 6.32
C PHE A 29 10.43 -13.20 5.05
N PHE A 30 10.03 -13.71 3.90
CA PHE A 30 10.41 -13.15 2.61
C PHE A 30 9.23 -13.22 1.61
N VAL A 31 9.27 -12.36 0.59
CA VAL A 31 8.34 -12.32 -0.53
C VAL A 31 9.14 -12.16 -1.82
N ASN A 32 8.82 -12.93 -2.85
CA ASN A 32 9.48 -12.81 -4.13
C ASN A 32 8.87 -11.70 -4.99
N LYS A 33 9.58 -11.26 -6.00
CA LYS A 33 9.08 -10.26 -6.94
C LYS A 33 7.86 -10.78 -7.69
N GLY A 34 6.82 -9.94 -7.79
CA GLY A 34 5.58 -10.28 -8.48
C GLY A 34 4.68 -11.24 -7.72
N GLU A 35 4.94 -11.48 -6.44
CA GLU A 35 4.03 -12.27 -5.59
C GLU A 35 2.87 -11.42 -5.06
N PHE A 36 1.71 -12.06 -4.98
CA PHE A 36 0.55 -11.57 -4.23
C PHE A 36 0.55 -12.23 -2.86
N ALA A 37 1.06 -11.53 -1.86
CA ALA A 37 1.21 -12.03 -0.50
C ALA A 37 0.07 -11.55 0.41
N ILE A 38 -0.43 -12.42 1.30
CA ILE A 38 -1.47 -12.07 2.26
C ILE A 38 -0.96 -12.31 3.68
N VAL A 39 -0.97 -11.25 4.49
CA VAL A 39 -0.68 -11.31 5.92
C VAL A 39 -1.98 -11.53 6.69
N VAL A 40 -2.11 -12.68 7.35
CA VAL A 40 -3.31 -13.06 8.11
C VAL A 40 -2.99 -13.13 9.61
N GLY A 41 -3.96 -12.79 10.44
CA GLY A 41 -3.85 -12.86 11.90
C GLY A 41 -5.00 -12.11 12.59
N PRO A 42 -5.19 -12.30 13.90
CA PRO A 42 -6.21 -11.60 14.66
C PRO A 42 -5.94 -10.08 14.72
N SER A 43 -6.93 -9.31 15.19
CA SER A 43 -6.72 -7.89 15.45
C SER A 43 -5.62 -7.71 16.49
N GLY A 44 -4.76 -6.71 16.29
CA GLY A 44 -3.60 -6.47 17.15
C GLY A 44 -2.37 -7.35 16.93
N ALA A 45 -2.41 -8.29 15.96
CA ALA A 45 -1.27 -9.19 15.66
C ALA A 45 -0.08 -8.49 14.96
N GLY A 46 -0.09 -7.18 14.78
CA GLY A 46 1.00 -6.43 14.15
C GLY A 46 0.93 -6.33 12.63
N LYS A 47 -0.17 -6.73 11.97
CA LYS A 47 -0.30 -6.68 10.50
C LYS A 47 -0.04 -5.29 9.92
N SER A 48 -0.75 -4.27 10.39
CA SER A 48 -0.54 -2.88 9.97
C SER A 48 0.85 -2.36 10.34
N THR A 49 1.44 -2.86 11.45
CA THR A 49 2.81 -2.51 11.83
C THR A 49 3.82 -3.05 10.81
N ILE A 50 3.65 -4.29 10.32
CA ILE A 50 4.48 -4.84 9.23
C ILE A 50 4.40 -3.94 8.00
N LEU A 51 3.19 -3.57 7.56
CA LEU A 51 2.99 -2.71 6.39
C LEU A 51 3.61 -1.31 6.59
N ASN A 52 3.47 -0.73 7.79
CA ASN A 52 4.02 0.59 8.10
C ASN A 52 5.55 0.61 8.11
N VAL A 53 6.20 -0.42 8.69
CA VAL A 53 7.67 -0.46 8.68
C VAL A 53 8.21 -0.83 7.30
N LEU A 54 7.52 -1.71 6.55
CA LEU A 54 7.86 -2.05 5.18
C LEU A 54 7.71 -0.86 4.24
N GLY A 55 6.61 -0.10 4.38
CA GLY A 55 6.34 1.11 3.58
C GLY A 55 7.14 2.35 4.00
N GLY A 56 8.01 2.23 5.01
CA GLY A 56 8.83 3.34 5.49
C GLY A 56 8.02 4.49 6.12
N MET A 57 6.82 4.22 6.60
CA MET A 57 6.01 5.17 7.41
C MET A 57 6.50 5.21 8.85
N ASP A 58 7.05 4.08 9.32
CA ASP A 58 7.68 3.94 10.62
C ASP A 58 9.00 3.17 10.45
N GLY A 59 9.90 3.24 11.43
CA GLY A 59 11.13 2.47 11.47
C GLY A 59 11.04 1.26 12.41
N PRO A 60 11.73 0.15 12.11
CA PRO A 60 11.84 -0.94 13.07
C PRO A 60 12.64 -0.50 14.30
N SER A 61 12.41 -1.16 15.46
CA SER A 61 13.25 -0.96 16.66
C SER A 61 14.58 -1.69 16.54
N SER A 62 14.58 -2.86 15.88
CA SER A 62 15.80 -3.62 15.53
C SER A 62 15.49 -4.58 14.38
N GLY A 63 16.52 -5.26 13.89
CA GLY A 63 16.43 -6.16 12.74
C GLY A 63 16.65 -5.45 11.42
N LYS A 64 16.54 -6.20 10.32
CA LYS A 64 16.85 -5.73 8.98
C LYS A 64 15.68 -5.96 8.04
N ILE A 65 15.36 -4.94 7.23
CA ILE A 65 14.34 -5.00 6.18
C ILE A 65 15.02 -4.68 4.85
N MET A 66 14.94 -5.62 3.92
CA MET A 66 15.43 -5.45 2.55
C MET A 66 14.26 -5.38 1.60
N VAL A 67 14.32 -4.48 0.62
CA VAL A 67 13.36 -4.38 -0.49
C VAL A 67 14.15 -4.08 -1.77
N ASP A 68 13.97 -4.89 -2.78
CA ASP A 68 14.64 -4.74 -4.10
C ASP A 68 16.16 -4.54 -3.95
N GLY A 69 16.81 -5.34 -3.07
CA GLY A 69 18.24 -5.26 -2.78
C GLY A 69 18.69 -4.09 -1.89
N HIS A 70 17.78 -3.23 -1.43
CA HIS A 70 18.08 -2.06 -0.61
C HIS A 70 17.70 -2.28 0.86
N CYS A 71 18.58 -1.89 1.80
CA CYS A 71 18.31 -1.96 3.24
C CYS A 71 17.43 -0.77 3.69
N VAL A 72 16.11 -0.95 3.66
CA VAL A 72 15.15 0.11 3.99
C VAL A 72 15.20 0.51 5.46
N SER A 73 15.48 -0.45 6.36
CA SER A 73 15.62 -0.17 7.80
C SER A 73 16.79 0.78 8.14
N GLY A 74 17.74 0.96 7.22
CA GLY A 74 18.86 1.91 7.35
C GLY A 74 18.63 3.26 6.67
N PHE A 75 17.47 3.50 6.06
CA PHE A 75 17.22 4.72 5.31
C PHE A 75 17.09 5.96 6.22
N THR A 76 17.68 7.05 5.77
CA THR A 76 17.45 8.38 6.34
C THR A 76 16.03 8.87 6.02
N LYS A 77 15.54 9.89 6.73
CA LYS A 77 14.22 10.51 6.46
C LYS A 77 14.05 10.94 5.00
N LYS A 78 15.12 11.48 4.37
CA LYS A 78 15.10 11.88 2.95
C LYS A 78 14.95 10.68 2.03
N GLN A 79 15.67 9.59 2.30
CA GLN A 79 15.59 8.35 1.53
C GLN A 79 14.21 7.68 1.69
N LEU A 80 13.65 7.65 2.92
CA LEU A 80 12.28 7.14 3.15
C LEU A 80 11.24 7.96 2.39
N THR A 81 11.42 9.29 2.28
CA THR A 81 10.52 10.14 1.49
C THR A 81 10.61 9.81 0.00
N ALA A 82 11.81 9.61 -0.54
CA ALA A 82 12.00 9.18 -1.93
C ALA A 82 11.41 7.78 -2.17
N TYR A 83 11.67 6.84 -1.27
CA TYR A 83 11.15 5.47 -1.31
C TYR A 83 9.61 5.45 -1.35
N ARG A 84 8.94 6.17 -0.44
CA ARG A 84 7.47 6.28 -0.47
C ARG A 84 6.94 6.98 -1.71
N ARG A 85 7.71 7.92 -2.28
CA ARG A 85 7.32 8.64 -3.49
C ARG A 85 7.32 7.72 -4.71
N SER A 86 8.39 6.95 -4.91
CA SER A 86 8.67 6.24 -6.16
C SER A 86 8.31 4.75 -6.10
N ASP A 87 8.64 4.07 -4.99
CA ASP A 87 8.64 2.61 -4.96
C ASP A 87 7.37 2.01 -4.33
N ILE A 88 6.66 2.80 -3.48
CA ILE A 88 5.54 2.31 -2.68
C ILE A 88 4.22 2.94 -3.10
N GLY A 89 3.22 2.11 -3.45
CA GLY A 89 1.81 2.45 -3.42
C GLY A 89 1.19 2.00 -2.09
N PHE A 90 0.30 2.81 -1.51
CA PHE A 90 -0.39 2.46 -0.28
C PHE A 90 -1.90 2.58 -0.44
N VAL A 91 -2.62 1.52 -0.07
CA VAL A 91 -4.08 1.45 -0.04
C VAL A 91 -4.51 1.22 1.41
N PHE A 92 -5.33 2.10 1.94
CA PHE A 92 -5.80 2.05 3.33
C PHE A 92 -7.23 1.53 3.42
N GLN A 93 -7.60 1.05 4.60
CA GLN A 93 -8.97 0.63 4.93
C GLN A 93 -9.99 1.75 4.73
N PHE A 94 -9.67 2.96 5.19
CA PHE A 94 -10.43 4.16 4.90
C PHE A 94 -9.81 4.82 3.68
N TYR A 95 -10.58 5.06 2.65
CA TYR A 95 -10.13 5.46 1.31
C TYR A 95 -9.20 6.67 1.27
N ASN A 96 -9.28 7.55 2.28
CA ASN A 96 -8.46 8.76 2.44
C ASN A 96 -8.46 9.64 1.19
N LEU A 97 -9.64 9.76 0.54
CA LEU A 97 -9.83 10.63 -0.61
C LEU A 97 -10.05 12.07 -0.15
N VAL A 98 -9.51 13.01 -0.91
CA VAL A 98 -9.75 14.44 -0.73
C VAL A 98 -11.16 14.75 -1.24
N GLN A 99 -12.06 15.17 -0.35
CA GLN A 99 -13.49 15.22 -0.59
C GLN A 99 -13.92 16.27 -1.62
N ASN A 100 -13.14 17.34 -1.78
CA ASN A 100 -13.38 18.44 -2.72
C ASN A 100 -12.62 18.29 -4.05
N LEU A 101 -12.04 17.12 -4.30
CA LEU A 101 -11.43 16.74 -5.57
C LEU A 101 -12.23 15.59 -6.20
N THR A 102 -12.33 15.60 -7.52
CA THR A 102 -12.91 14.50 -8.30
C THR A 102 -12.09 13.22 -8.17
N ALA A 103 -12.61 12.09 -8.67
CA ALA A 103 -11.86 10.83 -8.73
C ALA A 103 -10.54 11.00 -9.48
N LYS A 104 -10.58 11.69 -10.64
CA LYS A 104 -9.38 11.94 -11.46
C LYS A 104 -8.38 12.83 -10.74
N GLU A 105 -8.81 13.94 -10.16
CA GLU A 105 -7.95 14.87 -9.41
C GLU A 105 -7.32 14.21 -8.18
N ASN A 106 -8.04 13.30 -7.48
CA ASN A 106 -7.49 12.49 -6.39
C ASN A 106 -6.33 11.60 -6.85
N VAL A 107 -6.40 11.05 -8.06
CA VAL A 107 -5.35 10.23 -8.65
C VAL A 107 -4.18 11.11 -9.11
N GLU A 108 -4.45 12.21 -9.82
CA GLU A 108 -3.46 13.17 -10.31
C GLU A 108 -2.60 13.74 -9.18
N LEU A 109 -3.22 14.11 -8.04
CA LEU A 109 -2.52 14.63 -6.86
C LEU A 109 -1.39 13.72 -6.38
N ALA A 110 -1.56 12.41 -6.47
CA ALA A 110 -0.52 11.45 -6.06
C ALA A 110 0.55 11.25 -7.14
N SER A 111 0.20 11.38 -8.40
CA SER A 111 1.11 11.20 -9.53
C SER A 111 1.99 12.43 -9.80
N GLU A 112 1.55 13.63 -9.48
CA GLU A 112 2.31 14.88 -9.69
C GLU A 112 3.70 14.89 -9.04
N ILE A 113 3.86 14.18 -7.93
CA ILE A 113 5.14 14.13 -7.21
C ILE A 113 6.07 13.00 -7.70
N CYS A 114 5.63 12.18 -8.67
CA CYS A 114 6.36 11.02 -9.16
C CYS A 114 7.12 11.35 -10.45
N GLU A 115 8.24 10.65 -10.69
CA GLU A 115 9.07 10.89 -11.88
C GLU A 115 8.47 10.25 -13.15
N ASN A 116 7.86 9.07 -13.04
CA ASN A 116 7.30 8.29 -14.14
C ASN A 116 5.89 7.80 -13.81
N PRO A 117 4.92 8.70 -13.57
CA PRO A 117 3.56 8.30 -13.23
C PRO A 117 2.83 7.71 -14.43
N LEU A 118 1.84 6.87 -14.14
CA LEU A 118 0.85 6.45 -15.14
C LEU A 118 -0.20 7.55 -15.32
N ASP A 119 -0.84 7.60 -16.48
CA ASP A 119 -1.96 8.51 -16.72
C ASP A 119 -3.12 8.21 -15.77
N ALA A 120 -3.67 9.25 -15.13
CA ALA A 120 -4.72 9.11 -14.13
C ALA A 120 -6.02 8.60 -14.76
N GLY A 121 -6.36 9.07 -15.96
CA GLY A 121 -7.55 8.64 -16.69
C GLY A 121 -7.48 7.17 -17.09
N GLU A 122 -6.35 6.74 -17.66
CA GLU A 122 -6.13 5.33 -18.03
C GLU A 122 -6.10 4.43 -16.77
N THR A 123 -5.53 4.92 -15.66
CA THR A 123 -5.50 4.15 -14.41
C THR A 123 -6.90 3.97 -13.84
N LEU A 124 -7.77 4.98 -13.92
CA LEU A 124 -9.18 4.86 -13.55
C LEU A 124 -9.95 3.91 -14.48
N ASP A 125 -9.64 3.90 -15.77
CA ASP A 125 -10.22 2.94 -16.71
C ASP A 125 -9.89 1.49 -16.32
N ARG A 126 -8.63 1.22 -15.96
CA ARG A 126 -8.17 -0.11 -15.51
C ARG A 126 -8.90 -0.62 -14.27
N VAL A 127 -9.28 0.28 -13.36
CA VAL A 127 -10.05 -0.10 -12.16
C VAL A 127 -11.56 -0.06 -12.38
N GLY A 128 -12.04 0.14 -13.63
CA GLY A 128 -13.45 0.10 -14.00
C GLY A 128 -14.22 1.34 -13.55
N LEU A 129 -13.61 2.54 -13.67
CA LEU A 129 -14.19 3.82 -13.29
C LEU A 129 -14.20 4.85 -14.45
N SER A 130 -14.26 4.37 -15.71
CA SER A 130 -14.25 5.22 -16.90
C SER A 130 -15.32 6.32 -16.85
N ASP A 131 -16.53 5.97 -16.41
CA ASP A 131 -17.68 6.90 -16.36
C ASP A 131 -17.80 7.66 -15.01
N ARG A 132 -16.79 7.56 -14.15
CA ARG A 132 -16.77 8.13 -12.79
C ARG A 132 -15.63 9.11 -12.54
N LYS A 133 -14.84 9.43 -13.57
CA LYS A 133 -13.63 10.26 -13.46
C LYS A 133 -13.89 11.63 -12.84
N ASP A 134 -15.01 12.23 -13.21
CA ASP A 134 -15.40 13.59 -12.79
C ASP A 134 -16.30 13.61 -11.55
N ASN A 135 -16.60 12.44 -10.96
CA ASN A 135 -17.39 12.36 -9.74
C ASN A 135 -16.55 12.68 -8.51
N PHE A 136 -17.16 13.41 -7.56
CA PHE A 136 -16.60 13.63 -6.23
C PHE A 136 -16.80 12.40 -5.34
N PRO A 137 -15.96 12.19 -4.30
CA PRO A 137 -16.10 11.04 -3.41
C PRO A 137 -17.49 10.84 -2.83
N ALA A 138 -18.20 11.91 -2.49
CA ALA A 138 -19.57 11.86 -1.97
C ALA A 138 -20.60 11.30 -2.97
N GLN A 139 -20.27 11.24 -4.26
CA GLN A 139 -21.10 10.71 -5.34
C GLN A 139 -20.77 9.26 -5.69
N LEU A 140 -19.77 8.67 -5.02
CA LEU A 140 -19.26 7.33 -5.26
C LEU A 140 -19.64 6.39 -4.12
N SER A 141 -20.00 5.16 -4.49
CA SER A 141 -20.17 4.06 -3.51
C SER A 141 -18.85 3.75 -2.82
N GLY A 142 -18.90 3.06 -1.66
CA GLY A 142 -17.69 2.64 -0.95
C GLY A 142 -16.73 1.83 -1.81
N GLY A 143 -17.24 0.91 -2.62
CA GLY A 143 -16.44 0.13 -3.56
C GLY A 143 -15.82 0.97 -4.68
N GLU A 144 -16.51 2.01 -5.16
CA GLU A 144 -15.96 2.95 -6.14
C GLU A 144 -14.87 3.83 -5.51
N GLN A 145 -15.10 4.34 -4.29
CA GLN A 145 -14.08 5.08 -3.54
C GLN A 145 -12.82 4.25 -3.29
N GLN A 146 -12.98 2.95 -2.97
CA GLN A 146 -11.85 2.05 -2.82
C GLN A 146 -11.10 1.86 -4.14
N ARG A 147 -11.80 1.72 -5.27
CA ARG A 147 -11.15 1.65 -6.59
C ARG A 147 -10.41 2.95 -6.94
N VAL A 148 -10.94 4.12 -6.58
CA VAL A 148 -10.19 5.39 -6.72
C VAL A 148 -8.93 5.38 -5.86
N ALA A 149 -8.99 4.91 -4.60
CA ALA A 149 -7.82 4.80 -3.74
C ALA A 149 -6.76 3.84 -4.30
N ILE A 150 -7.18 2.72 -4.92
CA ILE A 150 -6.29 1.80 -5.62
C ILE A 150 -5.69 2.47 -6.85
N ALA A 151 -6.50 3.13 -7.70
CA ALA A 151 -6.01 3.86 -8.87
C ALA A 151 -4.98 4.92 -8.48
N ARG A 152 -5.23 5.68 -7.40
CA ARG A 152 -4.29 6.65 -6.84
C ARG A 152 -2.94 6.03 -6.45
N ALA A 153 -2.96 4.83 -5.87
CA ALA A 153 -1.75 4.13 -5.51
C ALA A 153 -1.01 3.58 -6.75
N LEU A 154 -1.76 3.07 -7.74
CA LEU A 154 -1.21 2.53 -8.99
C LEU A 154 -0.65 3.60 -9.92
N ALA A 155 -1.27 4.78 -9.98
CA ALA A 155 -0.83 5.89 -10.84
C ALA A 155 0.60 6.36 -10.51
N LYS A 156 1.08 6.11 -9.32
CA LYS A 156 2.48 6.33 -8.94
C LYS A 156 3.46 5.39 -9.65
N ASN A 157 2.97 4.34 -10.33
CA ASN A 157 3.76 3.27 -10.94
C ASN A 157 4.72 2.58 -9.94
N PRO A 158 4.24 2.14 -8.77
CA PRO A 158 5.08 1.62 -7.70
C PRO A 158 5.62 0.23 -8.02
N LYS A 159 6.74 -0.16 -7.38
CA LYS A 159 7.26 -1.53 -7.40
C LYS A 159 6.52 -2.46 -6.43
N LEU A 160 5.98 -1.88 -5.35
CA LEU A 160 5.30 -2.58 -4.26
C LEU A 160 4.00 -1.86 -3.89
N LEU A 161 2.90 -2.59 -3.91
CA LEU A 161 1.61 -2.10 -3.44
C LEU A 161 1.29 -2.71 -2.08
N LEU A 162 1.17 -1.87 -1.07
CA LEU A 162 0.81 -2.25 0.30
C LEU A 162 -0.66 -1.94 0.55
N CYS A 163 -1.43 -2.95 0.97
CA CYS A 163 -2.86 -2.84 1.20
C CYS A 163 -3.18 -3.20 2.65
N ASP A 164 -3.57 -2.21 3.46
CA ASP A 164 -4.01 -2.43 4.84
C ASP A 164 -5.52 -2.56 4.88
N GLU A 165 -6.01 -3.78 5.05
CA GLU A 165 -7.43 -4.15 5.08
C GLU A 165 -8.28 -3.54 3.93
N PRO A 166 -7.89 -3.72 2.64
CA PRO A 166 -8.49 -3.02 1.51
C PRO A 166 -9.98 -3.37 1.29
N THR A 167 -10.50 -4.34 2.01
CA THR A 167 -11.90 -4.80 1.95
C THR A 167 -12.64 -4.62 3.26
N GLY A 168 -12.00 -4.11 4.32
CA GLY A 168 -12.55 -4.07 5.67
C GLY A 168 -13.82 -3.21 5.84
N ALA A 169 -14.02 -2.23 4.96
CA ALA A 169 -15.20 -1.36 4.97
C ALA A 169 -16.25 -1.73 3.90
N LEU A 170 -16.10 -2.88 3.22
CA LEU A 170 -16.94 -3.28 2.08
C LEU A 170 -17.78 -4.52 2.40
N ASP A 171 -18.90 -4.68 1.71
CA ASP A 171 -19.65 -5.93 1.70
C ASP A 171 -18.85 -7.06 1.02
N TYR A 172 -19.24 -8.31 1.28
CA TYR A 172 -18.52 -9.49 0.80
C TYR A 172 -18.30 -9.53 -0.72
N ASN A 173 -19.33 -9.20 -1.53
CA ASN A 173 -19.23 -9.28 -2.98
C ASN A 173 -18.31 -8.18 -3.54
N THR A 174 -18.45 -6.98 -3.04
CA THR A 174 -17.56 -5.84 -3.38
C THR A 174 -16.14 -6.12 -2.95
N GLY A 175 -15.93 -6.65 -1.74
CA GLY A 175 -14.61 -7.04 -1.24
C GLY A 175 -13.94 -8.09 -2.13
N LYS A 176 -14.67 -9.11 -2.57
CA LYS A 176 -14.17 -10.13 -3.51
C LYS A 176 -13.74 -9.51 -4.85
N THR A 177 -14.50 -8.54 -5.36
CA THR A 177 -14.16 -7.84 -6.60
C THR A 177 -12.88 -7.02 -6.45
N ILE A 178 -12.69 -6.35 -5.30
CA ILE A 178 -11.45 -5.61 -5.00
C ILE A 178 -10.24 -6.54 -4.90
N LEU A 179 -10.36 -7.67 -4.21
CA LEU A 179 -9.26 -8.64 -4.12
C LEU A 179 -8.88 -9.20 -5.49
N LYS A 180 -9.88 -9.49 -6.34
CA LYS A 180 -9.63 -9.93 -7.71
C LYS A 180 -8.91 -8.86 -8.52
N LEU A 181 -9.35 -7.60 -8.44
CA LEU A 181 -8.68 -6.47 -9.10
C LEU A 181 -7.20 -6.37 -8.71
N LEU A 182 -6.89 -6.45 -7.42
CA LEU A 182 -5.50 -6.41 -6.92
C LEU A 182 -4.68 -7.61 -7.42
N GLN A 183 -5.27 -8.81 -7.43
CA GLN A 183 -4.61 -10.01 -7.91
C GLN A 183 -4.34 -9.96 -9.43
N ASP A 184 -5.33 -9.51 -10.20
CA ASP A 184 -5.19 -9.36 -11.65
C ASP A 184 -4.13 -8.28 -11.98
N THR A 185 -4.14 -7.14 -11.27
CA THR A 185 -3.10 -6.11 -11.38
C THR A 185 -1.70 -6.66 -11.09
N CYS A 186 -1.54 -7.44 -10.02
CA CYS A 186 -0.26 -8.09 -9.69
C CYS A 186 0.23 -8.98 -10.84
N ARG A 187 -0.66 -9.81 -11.41
CA ARG A 187 -0.32 -10.72 -12.51
C ARG A 187 0.03 -10.02 -13.81
N GLU A 188 -0.72 -8.98 -14.15
CA GLU A 188 -0.56 -8.25 -15.42
C GLU A 188 0.68 -7.36 -15.44
N THR A 189 0.99 -6.73 -14.31
CA THR A 189 2.09 -5.77 -14.21
C THR A 189 3.40 -6.37 -13.68
N GLY A 190 3.35 -7.55 -13.06
CA GLY A 190 4.48 -8.12 -12.32
C GLY A 190 4.85 -7.35 -11.05
N MET A 191 3.98 -6.41 -10.62
CA MET A 191 4.14 -5.68 -9.35
C MET A 191 3.92 -6.62 -8.17
N THR A 192 4.69 -6.44 -7.09
CA THR A 192 4.48 -7.17 -5.84
C THR A 192 3.35 -6.52 -5.02
N VAL A 193 2.44 -7.34 -4.46
CA VAL A 193 1.28 -6.86 -3.69
C VAL A 193 1.22 -7.55 -2.34
#